data_8f2032eb6cc683218a1c266e3d79427c
#
_entry.id   8f2032eb6cc683218a1c266e3d79427c
#
_cell.length_a   1.000
_cell.length_b   1.000
_cell.length_c   1.000
_cell.angle_alpha   90.00
_cell.angle_beta   90.00
_cell.angle_gamma   90.00
#
_symmetry.space_group_name_H-M   'P 1'
#
loop_
_entity.id
_entity.type
_entity.pdbx_description
1 polymer ?
#
loop_
_entity_poly.entity_id
_entity_poly.type
_entity_poly.pdbx_seq_one_letter_code
_entity_poly.pdbx_strand_id
1 'polypeptide(L)'
;MRHVLKTIFAIAPLLPACGDSVQSKDPTDSTGQTGIDSLSTVSAGETSTDSSATANASETGALTEGGSDGSATAVTVSPTEPPTTTATTGPDDTTTSTSTTFPMTVTSLPDTTGFEPPECDPVMKATIRDFRTSHPDFETFGGDTAYEGLVQQDLGADHKPVYAHPGATPQTTGPNEFAQWYNDTPDVNMAFQIDIPLTEVSPGQFTYQNNAFFPIDDQGWGNEGNPHNFHFTTEIHTEFTYQGGEVFTFTGDDDLWLFINGKLAIDLGGLHPQLTDTIDLDAQAGYLGITIGQNYAMDIFHAERHTTESNFRIDTSIQCFVIPG
;
A
#
# COMPACT_ATOMS: atom_id res chain seq x y z
N MET A 1 14.52 -57.64 25.30
CA MET A 1 14.29 -57.55 26.76
C MET A 1 15.31 -56.58 27.34
N ARG A 2 14.90 -55.37 27.62
CA ARG A 2 15.46 -54.46 28.65
C ARG A 2 14.49 -53.30 28.78
N HIS A 3 13.73 -53.29 29.85
CA HIS A 3 12.86 -52.19 30.27
C HIS A 3 13.73 -51.04 30.75
N VAL A 4 13.43 -49.82 30.29
CA VAL A 4 13.94 -48.58 30.89
C VAL A 4 12.76 -47.85 31.52
N LEU A 5 12.86 -47.72 32.83
CA LEU A 5 11.93 -47.09 33.74
C LEU A 5 11.90 -45.58 33.53
N LYS A 6 10.73 -45.01 33.28
CA LYS A 6 10.52 -43.56 33.29
C LYS A 6 10.21 -43.11 34.71
N THR A 7 11.09 -42.30 35.26
CA THR A 7 10.86 -41.59 36.53
C THR A 7 10.21 -40.26 36.23
N ILE A 8 8.99 -40.05 36.73
CA ILE A 8 8.23 -38.81 36.68
C ILE A 8 8.55 -38.02 37.94
N PHE A 9 9.16 -36.86 37.84
CA PHE A 9 9.25 -35.89 38.92
C PHE A 9 8.10 -34.87 38.76
N ALA A 10 7.20 -34.88 39.74
CA ALA A 10 6.20 -33.86 39.95
C ALA A 10 6.80 -32.75 40.81
N ILE A 11 6.78 -31.53 40.31
CA ILE A 11 7.11 -30.33 41.09
C ILE A 11 5.80 -29.58 41.29
N ALA A 12 5.40 -29.43 42.55
CA ALA A 12 4.26 -28.62 42.97
C ALA A 12 4.62 -27.15 43.04
N PRO A 13 3.67 -26.23 42.78
CA PRO A 13 3.92 -24.79 42.88
C PRO A 13 3.81 -24.35 44.36
N LEU A 14 4.81 -23.58 44.80
CA LEU A 14 4.74 -22.82 46.05
C LEU A 14 4.08 -21.45 45.74
N LEU A 15 2.98 -21.18 46.44
CA LEU A 15 2.39 -19.88 46.62
C LEU A 15 3.14 -19.10 47.71
N PRO A 16 3.41 -17.82 47.56
CA PRO A 16 3.68 -16.94 48.70
C PRO A 16 2.40 -16.27 49.19
N ALA A 17 2.28 -16.26 50.48
CA ALA A 17 1.17 -15.75 51.27
C ALA A 17 1.12 -14.23 51.33
N CYS A 18 -0.10 -13.74 51.49
CA CYS A 18 -0.46 -12.39 51.93
C CYS A 18 0.29 -11.95 53.19
N GLY A 19 0.68 -10.68 53.21
CA GLY A 19 1.07 -9.95 54.41
C GLY A 19 0.41 -8.58 54.39
N ASP A 20 -0.54 -8.42 55.27
CA ASP A 20 -1.43 -7.32 55.50
C ASP A 20 -0.77 -6.14 56.26
N SER A 21 -1.36 -4.95 56.07
CA SER A 21 -1.61 -3.88 57.03
C SER A 21 -0.45 -2.93 57.41
N VAL A 22 -0.64 -1.68 57.56
CA VAL A 22 -1.50 -0.81 58.35
C VAL A 22 -0.99 0.64 58.31
N GLN A 23 -1.88 1.56 57.99
CA GLN A 23 -2.22 2.85 58.57
C GLN A 23 -1.15 3.93 58.83
N SER A 24 -1.42 5.07 58.21
CA SER A 24 -1.87 6.32 58.86
C SER A 24 -0.91 7.07 59.77
N LYS A 25 -0.63 8.30 59.40
CA LYS A 25 -0.82 9.51 60.23
C LYS A 25 -0.38 10.78 59.49
N ASP A 26 -1.33 11.61 59.17
CA ASP A 26 -1.21 13.04 59.36
C ASP A 26 -1.17 13.33 60.86
N PRO A 27 -0.71 14.47 61.35
CA PRO A 27 -1.21 15.78 61.04
C PRO A 27 -0.26 17.00 61.28
N THR A 28 -0.77 18.17 60.80
CA THR A 28 -0.69 19.52 61.39
C THR A 28 0.64 20.25 61.41
N ASP A 29 0.62 21.37 60.80
CA ASP A 29 0.26 22.73 61.21
C ASP A 29 1.44 23.68 61.23
N SER A 30 1.26 24.84 60.73
CA SER A 30 1.63 26.15 61.24
C SER A 30 2.15 27.16 60.23
N THR A 31 1.23 28.00 59.78
CA THR A 31 1.28 29.47 59.80
C THR A 31 2.55 30.21 59.33
N GLY A 32 2.28 31.14 58.42
CA GLY A 32 3.21 32.22 58.07
C GLY A 32 2.62 33.12 56.98
N GLN A 33 1.76 34.03 57.42
CA GLN A 33 1.05 35.10 56.72
C GLN A 33 1.97 36.31 56.51
N THR A 34 1.83 36.99 55.38
CA THR A 34 1.84 38.45 55.10
C THR A 34 2.16 38.63 53.64
N GLY A 35 1.29 39.16 52.80
CA GLY A 35 0.71 40.50 52.75
C GLY A 35 1.41 41.22 51.63
N ILE A 36 0.81 41.85 50.78
CA ILE A 36 -0.17 42.88 50.45
C ILE A 36 -0.12 43.19 48.94
N ASP A 37 -1.30 43.35 48.42
CA ASP A 37 -1.84 44.32 47.47
C ASP A 37 -0.99 44.92 46.34
N SER A 38 -1.50 44.82 45.14
CA SER A 38 -1.95 46.03 44.42
C SER A 38 -2.85 45.67 43.25
N LEU A 39 -4.09 46.15 43.36
CA LEU A 39 -5.04 46.32 42.25
C LEU A 39 -4.49 47.28 41.18
N SER A 40 -4.83 47.01 39.96
CA SER A 40 -5.20 48.04 38.98
C SER A 40 -6.13 47.48 37.96
N THR A 41 -7.35 47.94 38.09
CA THR A 41 -8.48 47.90 37.18
C THR A 41 -8.32 48.96 36.06
N VAL A 42 -9.24 48.82 35.07
CA VAL A 42 -9.69 49.81 34.06
C VAL A 42 -9.13 49.50 32.68
N SER A 43 -9.86 49.40 31.61
CA SER A 43 -11.24 49.72 31.27
C SER A 43 -11.58 49.21 29.88
N ALA A 44 -12.85 48.99 29.69
CA ALA A 44 -13.50 48.64 28.45
C ALA A 44 -13.32 49.72 27.35
N GLY A 45 -13.38 49.24 26.11
CA GLY A 45 -13.49 50.07 24.94
C GLY A 45 -14.10 49.28 23.80
N GLU A 46 -15.44 49.23 23.81
CA GLU A 46 -16.24 48.83 22.66
C GLU A 46 -16.17 49.92 21.61
N THR A 47 -15.93 49.53 20.33
CA THR A 47 -16.52 50.22 19.20
C THR A 47 -16.83 49.24 18.09
N SER A 48 -18.09 48.95 17.97
CA SER A 48 -18.74 48.41 16.79
C SER A 48 -18.74 49.46 15.66
N THR A 49 -18.40 49.05 14.45
CA THR A 49 -18.96 49.72 13.27
C THR A 49 -19.37 48.66 12.27
N ASP A 50 -20.67 48.56 12.19
CA ASP A 50 -21.48 47.97 11.16
C ASP A 50 -21.29 48.74 9.83
N SER A 51 -21.23 48.08 8.69
CA SER A 51 -21.60 48.58 7.36
C SER A 51 -21.72 47.40 6.37
N SER A 52 -22.91 46.84 6.27
CA SER A 52 -23.82 47.03 5.14
C SER A 52 -23.42 46.39 3.83
N ALA A 53 -24.22 45.39 3.51
CA ALA A 53 -24.43 44.75 2.25
C ALA A 53 -24.65 45.70 1.08
N THR A 54 -24.15 45.31 -0.10
CA THR A 54 -24.82 45.65 -1.34
C THR A 54 -24.76 44.47 -2.31
N ALA A 55 -25.91 43.89 -2.50
CA ALA A 55 -26.22 43.05 -3.62
C ALA A 55 -26.36 43.93 -4.85
N ASN A 56 -25.85 43.50 -5.99
CA ASN A 56 -26.39 43.92 -7.24
C ASN A 56 -26.49 42.75 -8.23
N ALA A 57 -27.72 42.61 -8.67
CA ALA A 57 -28.19 41.59 -9.59
C ALA A 57 -28.08 42.12 -11.04
N SER A 58 -28.00 41.16 -11.94
CA SER A 58 -28.62 41.14 -13.26
C SER A 58 -28.07 42.08 -14.34
N GLU A 59 -27.53 41.48 -15.39
CA GLU A 59 -27.95 41.88 -16.73
C GLU A 59 -27.96 40.67 -17.68
N THR A 60 -29.12 40.49 -18.24
CA THR A 60 -29.50 39.67 -19.37
C THR A 60 -29.00 40.29 -20.67
N GLY A 61 -28.35 39.49 -21.48
CA GLY A 61 -28.02 39.88 -22.89
C GLY A 61 -28.43 38.75 -23.81
N ALA A 62 -29.44 39.04 -24.62
CA ALA A 62 -30.11 38.12 -25.54
C ALA A 62 -29.38 37.95 -26.88
N LEU A 63 -29.47 36.74 -27.42
CA LEU A 63 -29.68 36.31 -28.81
C LEU A 63 -28.97 37.06 -29.95
N THR A 64 -28.15 36.29 -30.71
CA THR A 64 -28.28 36.34 -32.18
C THR A 64 -28.09 34.95 -32.76
N GLU A 65 -29.12 34.51 -33.47
CA GLU A 65 -29.13 33.34 -34.33
C GLU A 65 -28.23 33.54 -35.55
N GLY A 66 -27.57 32.48 -36.00
CA GLY A 66 -26.88 32.40 -37.25
C GLY A 66 -26.84 30.95 -37.70
N GLY A 67 -27.83 30.54 -38.44
CA GLY A 67 -27.92 29.20 -39.04
C GLY A 67 -26.91 29.02 -40.16
N SER A 68 -26.42 27.77 -40.30
CA SER A 68 -25.95 27.26 -41.58
C SER A 68 -26.10 25.74 -41.58
N ASP A 69 -26.90 25.28 -42.49
CA ASP A 69 -27.19 23.91 -42.85
C ASP A 69 -25.92 23.12 -43.22
N GLY A 70 -25.74 21.93 -42.60
CA GLY A 70 -24.75 20.96 -43.00
C GLY A 70 -25.35 19.56 -42.94
N SER A 71 -25.88 19.11 -44.07
CA SER A 71 -26.46 17.80 -44.34
C SER A 71 -25.54 16.67 -43.90
N ALA A 72 -25.93 15.91 -42.92
CA ALA A 72 -25.31 14.61 -42.57
C ALA A 72 -26.01 13.49 -43.34
N THR A 73 -25.33 12.92 -44.32
CA THR A 73 -25.74 11.73 -45.03
C THR A 73 -25.47 10.51 -44.18
N ALA A 74 -26.50 9.88 -43.68
CA ALA A 74 -26.38 8.58 -42.98
C ALA A 74 -26.12 7.48 -44.03
N VAL A 75 -24.97 6.85 -43.97
CA VAL A 75 -24.70 5.62 -44.74
C VAL A 75 -25.14 4.43 -43.91
N THR A 76 -26.24 3.81 -44.31
CA THR A 76 -26.74 2.58 -43.79
C THR A 76 -26.00 1.43 -44.50
N VAL A 77 -25.14 0.67 -43.78
CA VAL A 77 -24.59 -0.58 -44.29
C VAL A 77 -25.42 -1.74 -43.74
N SER A 78 -26.12 -2.41 -44.65
CA SER A 78 -26.78 -3.68 -44.38
C SER A 78 -25.78 -4.82 -44.30
N PRO A 79 -25.97 -5.81 -43.42
CA PRO A 79 -25.13 -7.00 -43.40
C PRO A 79 -25.46 -7.93 -44.57
N THR A 80 -24.44 -8.32 -45.31
CA THR A 80 -24.52 -9.29 -46.40
C THR A 80 -24.43 -10.72 -45.81
N GLU A 81 -25.44 -11.52 -46.08
CA GLU A 81 -25.45 -12.96 -45.75
C GLU A 81 -24.35 -13.74 -46.49
N PRO A 82 -23.78 -14.82 -45.92
CA PRO A 82 -22.82 -15.68 -46.61
C PRO A 82 -23.54 -16.62 -47.64
N PRO A 83 -22.89 -16.96 -48.76
CA PRO A 83 -23.50 -17.80 -49.79
C PRO A 83 -23.61 -19.25 -49.35
N THR A 84 -24.80 -19.82 -49.53
CA THR A 84 -25.12 -21.23 -49.40
C THR A 84 -24.48 -22.01 -50.56
N THR A 85 -23.56 -22.91 -50.27
CA THR A 85 -23.03 -23.86 -51.24
C THR A 85 -23.90 -25.11 -51.28
N THR A 86 -24.56 -25.30 -52.41
CA THR A 86 -25.34 -26.50 -52.78
C THR A 86 -24.38 -27.65 -53.06
N ALA A 87 -24.53 -28.76 -52.36
CA ALA A 87 -23.83 -30.00 -52.66
C ALA A 87 -24.43 -30.68 -53.87
N THR A 88 -23.63 -30.91 -54.89
CA THR A 88 -23.98 -31.76 -56.04
C THR A 88 -23.31 -33.10 -55.85
N THR A 89 -24.13 -34.16 -55.75
CA THR A 89 -23.69 -35.58 -55.78
C THR A 89 -23.39 -36.02 -57.20
N GLY A 90 -22.25 -36.57 -57.43
CA GLY A 90 -21.85 -37.28 -58.67
C GLY A 90 -20.91 -38.44 -58.34
N PRO A 91 -20.88 -39.50 -59.17
CA PRO A 91 -20.67 -40.87 -58.73
C PRO A 91 -19.19 -41.33 -58.63
N ASP A 92 -19.07 -42.46 -57.89
CA ASP A 92 -17.91 -43.32 -57.66
C ASP A 92 -16.85 -43.36 -58.77
N ASP A 93 -15.59 -43.14 -58.39
CA ASP A 93 -14.45 -43.69 -59.12
C ASP A 93 -13.44 -44.30 -58.15
N THR A 94 -13.29 -45.59 -58.23
CA THR A 94 -12.43 -46.43 -57.42
C THR A 94 -11.03 -46.32 -57.99
N THR A 95 -10.15 -45.52 -57.38
CA THR A 95 -8.71 -45.55 -57.71
C THR A 95 -7.90 -45.97 -56.48
N THR A 96 -7.33 -47.14 -56.57
CA THR A 96 -6.39 -47.74 -55.65
C THR A 96 -5.14 -46.88 -55.61
N SER A 97 -4.96 -46.12 -54.51
CA SER A 97 -3.74 -45.38 -54.25
C SER A 97 -2.76 -46.19 -53.40
N THR A 98 -1.71 -46.63 -54.03
CA THR A 98 -0.53 -47.23 -53.36
C THR A 98 0.14 -46.13 -52.51
N SER A 99 0.07 -46.27 -51.19
CA SER A 99 0.74 -45.38 -50.25
C SER A 99 2.24 -45.66 -50.26
N THR A 100 3.01 -44.79 -50.90
CA THR A 100 4.47 -44.75 -50.74
C THR A 100 4.77 -43.86 -49.52
N THR A 101 5.08 -44.50 -48.41
CA THR A 101 5.53 -43.82 -47.19
C THR A 101 6.95 -43.34 -47.43
N PHE A 102 7.14 -42.04 -47.65
CA PHE A 102 8.43 -41.41 -47.54
C PHE A 102 8.71 -41.09 -46.08
N PRO A 103 9.84 -41.45 -45.50
CA PRO A 103 10.21 -41.01 -44.19
C PRO A 103 10.49 -39.49 -44.25
N MET A 104 9.55 -38.70 -43.77
CA MET A 104 9.84 -37.28 -43.46
C MET A 104 10.77 -37.25 -42.25
N THR A 105 12.01 -36.98 -42.50
CA THR A 105 12.96 -36.55 -41.47
C THR A 105 12.50 -35.14 -41.06
N VAL A 106 11.79 -35.02 -39.94
CA VAL A 106 11.52 -33.74 -39.32
C VAL A 106 12.86 -33.26 -38.77
N THR A 107 13.57 -32.46 -39.57
CA THR A 107 14.67 -31.65 -39.03
C THR A 107 14.02 -30.62 -38.13
N SER A 108 14.12 -30.83 -36.83
CA SER A 108 13.80 -29.79 -35.86
C SER A 108 14.68 -28.57 -36.15
N LEU A 109 14.06 -27.49 -36.59
CA LEU A 109 14.70 -26.18 -36.64
C LEU A 109 15.25 -25.91 -35.23
N PRO A 110 16.47 -25.36 -35.09
CA PRO A 110 16.90 -24.88 -33.78
C PRO A 110 15.93 -23.81 -33.34
N ASP A 111 15.40 -24.01 -32.15
CA ASP A 111 14.59 -23.02 -31.43
C ASP A 111 15.48 -21.80 -31.20
N THR A 112 15.32 -20.78 -32.02
CA THR A 112 16.10 -19.54 -32.01
C THR A 112 15.31 -18.40 -31.39
N THR A 113 14.72 -18.62 -30.24
CA THR A 113 14.39 -17.52 -29.37
C THR A 113 14.41 -18.02 -27.93
N GLY A 114 15.60 -17.98 -27.32
CA GLY A 114 15.72 -18.09 -25.88
C GLY A 114 15.15 -16.87 -25.17
N PHE A 115 13.89 -16.51 -25.48
CA PHE A 115 13.09 -15.62 -24.69
C PHE A 115 12.21 -16.53 -23.84
N GLU A 116 12.73 -16.95 -22.69
CA GLU A 116 11.85 -17.44 -21.66
C GLU A 116 11.02 -16.23 -21.20
N PRO A 117 9.68 -16.33 -21.22
CA PRO A 117 8.85 -15.30 -20.61
C PRO A 117 9.31 -15.15 -19.15
N PRO A 118 9.32 -13.93 -18.60
CA PRO A 118 9.69 -13.74 -17.21
C PRO A 118 8.86 -14.68 -16.34
N GLU A 119 9.53 -15.42 -15.44
CA GLU A 119 8.81 -16.30 -14.50
C GLU A 119 7.89 -15.44 -13.65
N CYS A 120 6.61 -15.72 -13.73
CA CYS A 120 5.60 -15.17 -12.84
C CYS A 120 5.80 -15.76 -11.44
N ASP A 121 6.26 -14.96 -10.51
CA ASP A 121 6.39 -15.38 -9.13
C ASP A 121 5.32 -14.66 -8.27
N PRO A 122 4.49 -15.39 -7.52
CA PRO A 122 3.59 -14.78 -6.55
C PRO A 122 4.31 -14.29 -5.28
N VAL A 123 5.63 -14.14 -5.32
CA VAL A 123 6.45 -13.66 -4.19
C VAL A 123 6.98 -12.26 -4.51
N MET A 124 6.65 -11.30 -3.64
CA MET A 124 7.27 -9.99 -3.67
C MET A 124 8.51 -9.98 -2.77
N LYS A 125 9.58 -9.31 -3.21
CA LYS A 125 10.77 -9.09 -2.39
C LYS A 125 10.64 -7.75 -1.68
N ALA A 126 10.84 -7.76 -0.36
CA ALA A 126 10.75 -6.56 0.45
C ALA A 126 12.08 -6.25 1.12
N THR A 127 12.42 -4.98 1.15
CA THR A 127 13.47 -4.43 2.01
C THR A 127 12.83 -3.89 3.27
N ILE A 128 13.21 -4.46 4.42
CA ILE A 128 12.81 -3.96 5.74
C ILE A 128 13.95 -3.15 6.30
N ARG A 129 13.68 -1.92 6.79
CA ARG A 129 14.68 -1.13 7.53
C ARG A 129 14.26 -1.00 8.97
N ASP A 130 15.12 -1.50 9.84
CA ASP A 130 14.99 -1.44 11.29
C ASP A 130 15.45 -0.07 11.80
N PHE A 131 14.65 0.53 12.67
CA PHE A 131 14.94 1.81 13.31
C PHE A 131 14.97 1.67 14.83
N ARG A 132 15.63 2.61 15.50
CA ARG A 132 15.55 2.72 16.96
C ARG A 132 14.32 3.54 17.35
N THR A 133 13.72 3.23 18.48
CA THR A 133 12.71 4.07 19.16
C THR A 133 13.13 5.53 19.30
N SER A 134 14.45 5.80 19.37
CA SER A 134 14.98 7.16 19.46
C SER A 134 14.96 7.94 18.15
N HIS A 135 14.59 7.32 17.02
CA HIS A 135 14.38 8.07 15.78
C HIS A 135 13.18 9.00 15.94
N PRO A 136 13.30 10.29 15.56
CA PRO A 136 12.28 11.29 15.92
C PRO A 136 10.91 11.08 15.31
N ASP A 137 10.77 10.25 14.26
CA ASP A 137 9.47 9.94 13.64
C ASP A 137 8.83 8.64 14.19
N PHE A 138 9.52 7.91 15.08
CA PHE A 138 8.99 6.68 15.68
C PHE A 138 8.68 6.94 17.16
N GLU A 139 7.48 6.54 17.65
CA GLU A 139 6.95 6.75 19.02
C GLU A 139 6.78 8.22 19.47
N THR A 140 7.29 9.20 18.75
CA THR A 140 7.27 10.61 19.18
C THR A 140 5.92 11.27 18.97
N PHE A 141 5.24 10.91 17.89
CA PHE A 141 3.95 11.48 17.51
C PHE A 141 2.82 10.55 17.95
N GLY A 142 1.64 11.12 18.20
CA GLY A 142 0.40 10.37 18.40
C GLY A 142 -0.55 10.59 17.25
N GLY A 143 -1.37 9.59 16.93
CA GLY A 143 -2.40 9.68 15.92
C GLY A 143 -3.30 8.45 15.95
N ASP A 144 -4.55 8.63 15.51
CA ASP A 144 -5.57 7.58 15.37
C ASP A 144 -6.38 7.75 14.07
N THR A 145 -5.89 8.59 13.17
CA THR A 145 -6.52 8.95 11.90
C THR A 145 -5.48 9.13 10.82
N ALA A 146 -5.77 8.65 9.61
CA ALA A 146 -4.91 8.87 8.46
C ALA A 146 -4.56 10.36 8.27
N TYR A 147 -3.33 10.61 7.87
CA TYR A 147 -2.82 11.93 7.48
C TYR A 147 -2.36 11.85 6.03
N GLU A 148 -3.33 11.91 5.13
CA GLU A 148 -3.08 11.88 3.69
C GLU A 148 -2.26 13.10 3.24
N GLY A 149 -1.50 12.93 2.16
CA GLY A 149 -0.69 13.99 1.56
C GLY A 149 0.66 14.21 2.24
N LEU A 150 1.17 13.26 3.02
CA LEU A 150 2.56 13.27 3.50
C LEU A 150 3.57 13.15 2.36
N VAL A 151 3.19 12.49 1.26
CA VAL A 151 4.02 12.28 0.08
C VAL A 151 3.43 12.98 -1.14
N GLN A 152 4.28 13.27 -2.12
CA GLN A 152 3.86 13.83 -3.41
C GLN A 152 3.16 12.79 -4.27
N GLN A 153 2.40 13.27 -5.26
CA GLN A 153 1.65 12.42 -6.21
C GLN A 153 2.55 11.62 -7.16
N ASP A 154 3.80 12.04 -7.30
CA ASP A 154 4.79 11.40 -8.15
C ASP A 154 5.97 10.89 -7.31
N LEU A 155 6.45 9.67 -7.60
CA LEU A 155 7.70 9.16 -7.05
C LEU A 155 8.89 10.03 -7.46
N GLY A 156 9.90 10.06 -6.61
CA GLY A 156 11.21 10.62 -6.94
C GLY A 156 11.91 9.85 -8.07
N ALA A 157 12.92 10.48 -8.67
CA ALA A 157 13.72 9.86 -9.72
C ALA A 157 14.53 8.63 -9.23
N ASP A 158 14.65 8.47 -7.93
CA ASP A 158 15.27 7.35 -7.22
C ASP A 158 14.26 6.24 -6.86
N HIS A 159 13.02 6.34 -7.37
CA HIS A 159 11.92 5.45 -7.03
C HIS A 159 11.56 5.43 -5.54
N LYS A 160 11.72 6.57 -4.85
CA LYS A 160 11.33 6.74 -3.44
C LYS A 160 10.19 7.75 -3.30
N PRO A 161 9.36 7.64 -2.25
CA PRO A 161 8.36 8.66 -1.93
C PRO A 161 9.03 10.01 -1.64
N VAL A 162 8.49 11.06 -2.23
CA VAL A 162 8.98 12.43 -1.98
C VAL A 162 8.07 13.08 -0.93
N TYR A 163 8.67 13.54 0.17
CA TYR A 163 7.94 14.23 1.22
C TYR A 163 7.30 15.52 0.69
N ALA A 164 6.01 15.73 0.98
CA ALA A 164 5.22 16.80 0.35
C ALA A 164 5.28 18.15 1.08
N HIS A 165 5.82 18.19 2.31
CA HIS A 165 5.81 19.38 3.16
C HIS A 165 7.20 20.02 3.28
N PRO A 166 7.29 21.35 3.46
CA PRO A 166 8.59 22.03 3.59
C PRO A 166 9.21 21.85 4.99
N GLY A 167 8.51 21.29 5.96
CA GLY A 167 8.93 21.11 7.34
C GLY A 167 8.09 20.09 8.07
N ALA A 168 8.06 20.14 9.41
CA ALA A 168 7.30 19.23 10.25
C ALA A 168 5.78 19.27 9.95
N THR A 169 5.15 18.12 10.17
CA THR A 169 3.68 17.97 10.22
C THR A 169 3.26 17.58 11.64
N PRO A 170 1.96 17.43 11.95
CA PRO A 170 1.53 16.89 13.23
C PRO A 170 2.01 15.46 13.51
N GLN A 171 2.50 14.73 12.52
CA GLN A 171 2.87 13.31 12.64
C GLN A 171 4.27 12.97 12.10
N THR A 172 5.04 13.96 11.65
CA THR A 172 6.43 13.76 11.17
C THR A 172 7.31 14.97 11.51
N THR A 173 8.58 14.72 11.71
CA THR A 173 9.60 15.75 12.04
C THR A 173 9.92 16.63 10.83
N GLY A 174 9.99 16.03 9.63
CA GLY A 174 10.25 16.78 8.41
C GLY A 174 10.98 16.00 7.31
N PRO A 175 11.35 16.67 6.23
CA PRO A 175 11.89 16.02 5.05
C PRO A 175 13.21 15.28 5.27
N ASN A 176 14.06 15.73 6.19
CA ASN A 176 15.36 15.09 6.44
C ASN A 176 15.20 13.73 7.13
N GLU A 177 14.32 13.66 8.10
CA GLU A 177 14.01 12.45 8.86
C GLU A 177 13.22 11.47 8.01
N PHE A 178 12.22 11.96 7.27
CA PHE A 178 11.45 11.16 6.32
C PHE A 178 12.33 10.54 5.22
N ALA A 179 13.33 11.25 4.72
CA ALA A 179 14.26 10.72 3.73
C ALA A 179 15.04 9.49 4.21
N GLN A 180 15.14 9.27 5.53
CA GLN A 180 15.81 8.11 6.11
C GLN A 180 14.93 6.85 6.10
N TRP A 181 13.61 7.00 5.95
CA TRP A 181 12.67 5.89 6.05
C TRP A 181 12.93 4.81 4.99
N TYR A 182 13.28 5.23 3.79
CA TYR A 182 13.47 4.32 2.65
C TYR A 182 14.88 4.39 2.03
N ASN A 183 15.82 5.03 2.70
CA ASN A 183 17.24 5.08 2.30
C ASN A 183 18.11 4.48 3.37
N ASP A 184 19.10 3.67 2.95
CA ASP A 184 20.10 3.12 3.87
C ASP A 184 20.93 4.25 4.45
N THR A 185 20.79 4.47 5.76
CA THR A 185 21.46 5.56 6.46
C THR A 185 22.29 4.97 7.61
N PRO A 186 23.63 5.03 7.50
CA PRO A 186 24.52 4.48 8.52
C PRO A 186 24.19 5.03 9.93
N ASP A 187 24.20 4.16 10.92
CA ASP A 187 23.90 4.44 12.34
C ASP A 187 22.44 4.86 12.62
N VAL A 188 21.59 4.98 11.60
CA VAL A 188 20.16 5.32 11.72
C VAL A 188 19.29 4.11 11.50
N ASN A 189 19.56 3.33 10.44
CA ASN A 189 18.77 2.13 10.13
C ASN A 189 19.66 0.96 9.69
N MET A 190 19.07 -0.24 9.70
CA MET A 190 19.69 -1.47 9.20
C MET A 190 18.73 -2.18 8.26
N ALA A 191 19.19 -2.50 7.04
CA ALA A 191 18.36 -3.11 6.01
C ALA A 191 18.41 -4.65 6.03
N PHE A 192 17.24 -5.28 5.86
CA PHE A 192 17.03 -6.72 5.75
C PHE A 192 16.18 -7.04 4.53
N GLN A 193 16.37 -8.22 3.95
CA GLN A 193 15.56 -8.69 2.84
C GLN A 193 14.63 -9.81 3.32
N ILE A 194 13.35 -9.72 2.96
CA ILE A 194 12.37 -10.76 3.23
C ILE A 194 11.54 -11.08 1.98
N ASP A 195 10.85 -12.20 2.04
CA ASP A 195 9.87 -12.61 1.03
C ASP A 195 8.45 -12.37 1.54
N ILE A 196 7.60 -11.80 0.69
CA ILE A 196 6.15 -11.63 0.90
C ILE A 196 5.44 -12.57 -0.09
N PRO A 197 5.20 -13.85 0.29
CA PRO A 197 4.56 -14.81 -0.59
C PRO A 197 3.05 -14.61 -0.64
N LEU A 198 2.49 -14.32 -1.81
CA LEU A 198 1.05 -14.28 -2.01
C LEU A 198 0.53 -15.70 -2.27
N THR A 199 -0.64 -16.00 -1.72
CA THR A 199 -1.32 -17.28 -1.89
C THR A 199 -2.56 -17.09 -2.73
N GLU A 200 -2.74 -17.90 -3.77
CA GLU A 200 -3.99 -17.92 -4.53
C GLU A 200 -5.12 -18.50 -3.67
N VAL A 201 -6.13 -17.68 -3.37
CA VAL A 201 -7.29 -18.05 -2.53
C VAL A 201 -8.51 -18.43 -3.35
N SER A 202 -8.59 -17.97 -4.59
CA SER A 202 -9.52 -18.38 -5.61
C SER A 202 -8.94 -18.06 -6.99
N PRO A 203 -9.42 -18.63 -8.09
CA PRO A 203 -8.83 -18.42 -9.42
C PRO A 203 -8.61 -16.95 -9.74
N GLY A 204 -7.32 -16.56 -9.89
CA GLY A 204 -6.91 -15.20 -10.18
C GLY A 204 -7.03 -14.21 -9.02
N GLN A 205 -7.20 -14.68 -7.79
CA GLN A 205 -7.23 -13.84 -6.58
C GLN A 205 -6.15 -14.28 -5.60
N PHE A 206 -5.25 -13.38 -5.29
CA PHE A 206 -4.08 -13.62 -4.46
C PHE A 206 -4.16 -12.80 -3.17
N THR A 207 -3.69 -13.36 -2.07
CA THR A 207 -3.61 -12.67 -0.79
C THR A 207 -2.30 -12.96 -0.07
N TYR A 208 -1.78 -11.96 0.61
CA TYR A 208 -0.86 -12.10 1.74
C TYR A 208 -1.54 -11.48 2.96
N GLN A 209 -1.57 -12.18 4.09
CA GLN A 209 -2.13 -11.66 5.33
C GLN A 209 -1.26 -12.03 6.52
N ASN A 210 -0.88 -11.02 7.29
CA ASN A 210 -0.21 -11.19 8.57
C ASN A 210 -0.72 -10.13 9.56
N ASN A 211 -1.43 -10.56 10.61
CA ASN A 211 -1.96 -9.67 11.66
C ASN A 211 -1.00 -9.53 12.85
N ALA A 212 0.23 -9.96 12.69
CA ALA A 212 1.34 -9.79 13.60
C ALA A 212 2.61 -9.69 12.74
N PHE A 213 2.65 -8.65 11.90
CA PHE A 213 3.72 -8.44 10.92
C PHE A 213 4.94 -7.84 11.60
N PHE A 214 5.76 -8.70 12.21
CA PHE A 214 7.02 -8.34 12.85
C PHE A 214 8.17 -9.10 12.20
N PRO A 215 8.52 -8.77 10.96
CA PRO A 215 9.40 -9.60 10.13
C PRO A 215 10.86 -9.64 10.60
N ILE A 216 11.26 -8.71 11.47
CA ILE A 216 12.64 -8.57 11.97
C ILE A 216 12.75 -8.62 13.49
N ASP A 217 11.81 -9.33 14.16
CA ASP A 217 11.89 -9.58 15.59
C ASP A 217 13.27 -10.11 15.99
N ASP A 218 13.82 -9.58 17.07
CA ASP A 218 15.13 -9.90 17.63
C ASP A 218 16.33 -9.65 16.68
N GLN A 219 16.13 -9.02 15.54
CA GLN A 219 17.17 -8.65 14.58
C GLN A 219 17.53 -7.15 14.69
N GLY A 220 18.62 -6.75 14.06
CA GLY A 220 19.03 -5.36 13.98
C GLY A 220 19.31 -4.75 15.36
N TRP A 221 18.56 -3.70 15.70
CA TRP A 221 18.61 -3.08 17.04
C TRP A 221 17.85 -3.91 18.08
N GLY A 222 17.16 -4.98 17.66
CA GLY A 222 16.31 -5.82 18.49
C GLY A 222 15.00 -5.13 18.84
N ASN A 223 14.22 -5.76 19.73
CA ASN A 223 12.89 -5.27 20.09
C ASN A 223 12.90 -4.09 21.08
N GLU A 224 14.07 -3.59 21.47
CA GLU A 224 14.29 -2.45 22.40
C GLU A 224 13.44 -2.53 23.70
N GLY A 225 13.23 -3.75 24.20
CA GLY A 225 12.47 -4.02 25.43
C GLY A 225 10.97 -4.24 25.22
N ASN A 226 10.48 -4.11 24.00
CA ASN A 226 9.11 -4.45 23.60
C ASN A 226 8.97 -5.96 23.31
N PRO A 227 7.73 -6.49 23.23
CA PRO A 227 7.49 -7.89 22.85
C PRO A 227 7.87 -8.17 21.39
N HIS A 228 7.84 -7.17 20.53
CA HIS A 228 8.15 -7.22 19.12
C HIS A 228 9.00 -6.02 18.70
N ASN A 229 9.59 -6.10 17.50
CA ASN A 229 10.19 -4.93 16.85
C ASN A 229 9.08 -4.18 16.09
N PHE A 230 8.72 -2.98 16.59
CA PHE A 230 7.66 -2.13 16.06
C PHE A 230 8.18 -0.95 15.23
N HIS A 231 9.48 -0.79 15.07
CA HIS A 231 10.04 0.40 14.47
C HIS A 231 10.76 0.05 13.18
N PHE A 232 10.00 -0.14 12.11
CA PHE A 232 10.57 -0.50 10.82
C PHE A 232 9.78 0.08 9.65
N THR A 233 10.44 0.15 8.50
CA THR A 233 9.79 0.43 7.23
C THR A 233 9.89 -0.76 6.29
N THR A 234 8.91 -0.88 5.40
CA THR A 234 8.87 -1.92 4.36
C THR A 234 8.84 -1.25 2.99
N GLU A 235 9.73 -1.67 2.12
CA GLU A 235 9.84 -1.17 0.75
C GLU A 235 9.81 -2.36 -0.22
N ILE A 236 8.90 -2.31 -1.21
CA ILE A 236 8.72 -3.34 -2.22
C ILE A 236 8.74 -2.67 -3.59
N HIS A 237 9.58 -3.18 -4.50
CA HIS A 237 9.58 -2.81 -5.91
C HIS A 237 9.27 -4.06 -6.74
N THR A 238 8.27 -3.97 -7.59
CA THR A 238 7.90 -5.05 -8.51
C THR A 238 7.36 -4.47 -9.80
N GLU A 239 7.21 -5.31 -10.80
CA GLU A 239 6.53 -4.97 -12.06
C GLU A 239 5.39 -5.94 -12.31
N PHE A 240 4.38 -5.50 -13.02
CA PHE A 240 3.27 -6.34 -13.47
C PHE A 240 2.82 -5.95 -14.88
N THR A 241 2.19 -6.91 -15.57
CA THR A 241 1.53 -6.62 -16.85
C THR A 241 0.07 -6.25 -16.59
N TYR A 242 -0.33 -5.03 -16.95
CA TYR A 242 -1.73 -4.61 -16.87
C TYR A 242 -2.56 -5.27 -17.97
N GLN A 243 -3.52 -6.11 -17.61
CA GLN A 243 -4.37 -6.86 -18.55
C GLN A 243 -5.82 -6.35 -18.61
N GLY A 244 -6.21 -5.49 -17.69
CA GLY A 244 -7.57 -4.98 -17.51
C GLY A 244 -8.37 -5.81 -16.50
N GLY A 245 -9.08 -5.13 -15.61
CA GLY A 245 -9.87 -5.71 -14.53
C GLY A 245 -9.08 -5.99 -13.25
N GLU A 246 -7.82 -5.56 -13.16
CA GLU A 246 -7.04 -5.73 -11.94
C GLU A 246 -7.48 -4.77 -10.85
N VAL A 247 -7.53 -5.32 -9.64
CA VAL A 247 -7.79 -4.60 -8.39
C VAL A 247 -6.67 -4.91 -7.41
N PHE A 248 -6.29 -3.91 -6.66
CA PHE A 248 -5.35 -4.05 -5.54
C PHE A 248 -5.95 -3.42 -4.30
N THR A 249 -5.95 -4.16 -3.20
CA THR A 249 -6.42 -3.71 -1.89
C THR A 249 -5.29 -3.87 -0.88
N PHE A 250 -5.06 -2.85 -0.09
CA PHE A 250 -4.22 -2.93 1.10
C PHE A 250 -5.06 -2.76 2.35
N THR A 251 -4.72 -3.51 3.40
CA THR A 251 -5.27 -3.37 4.74
C THR A 251 -4.13 -3.45 5.74
N GLY A 252 -3.96 -2.43 6.55
CA GLY A 252 -2.88 -2.36 7.55
C GLY A 252 -2.90 -1.10 8.39
N ASP A 253 -1.90 -0.93 9.20
CA ASP A 253 -1.54 0.16 10.09
C ASP A 253 -0.02 0.37 9.96
N ASP A 254 0.49 1.42 10.33
CA ASP A 254 0.49 2.83 10.24
C ASP A 254 0.51 3.38 8.79
N ASP A 255 1.59 4.01 8.34
CA ASP A 255 1.65 4.60 6.99
C ASP A 255 1.74 3.55 5.89
N LEU A 256 0.97 3.75 4.82
CA LEU A 256 1.16 3.04 3.56
C LEU A 256 0.94 3.92 2.34
N TRP A 257 1.84 3.77 1.36
CA TRP A 257 1.71 4.34 0.02
C TRP A 257 1.93 3.28 -1.04
N LEU A 258 1.01 3.25 -2.01
CA LEU A 258 1.16 2.47 -3.24
C LEU A 258 1.34 3.41 -4.41
N PHE A 259 2.39 3.17 -5.20
CA PHE A 259 2.57 3.86 -6.48
C PHE A 259 2.50 2.85 -7.62
N ILE A 260 1.83 3.24 -8.70
CA ILE A 260 1.77 2.48 -9.95
C ILE A 260 2.24 3.41 -11.08
N ASN A 261 3.19 2.94 -11.87
CA ASN A 261 3.81 3.74 -12.93
C ASN A 261 4.32 5.10 -12.42
N GLY A 262 4.84 5.10 -11.18
CA GLY A 262 5.35 6.28 -10.49
C GLY A 262 4.29 7.27 -10.01
N LYS A 263 2.98 6.94 -10.07
CA LYS A 263 1.86 7.76 -9.60
C LYS A 263 1.27 7.18 -8.32
N LEU A 264 0.99 8.04 -7.34
CA LEU A 264 0.36 7.65 -6.08
C LEU A 264 -1.04 7.07 -6.33
N ALA A 265 -1.23 5.81 -6.00
CA ALA A 265 -2.44 5.05 -6.26
C ALA A 265 -3.27 4.82 -4.99
N ILE A 266 -2.59 4.62 -3.84
CA ILE A 266 -3.20 4.52 -2.51
C ILE A 266 -2.39 5.42 -1.56
N ASP A 267 -3.08 6.19 -0.72
CA ASP A 267 -2.50 7.02 0.34
C ASP A 267 -3.21 6.73 1.67
N LEU A 268 -2.59 5.91 2.48
CA LEU A 268 -2.92 5.64 3.86
C LEU A 268 -1.75 6.11 4.74
N GLY A 269 -1.32 7.37 4.53
CA GLY A 269 -0.25 7.96 5.34
C GLY A 269 -0.73 8.37 6.72
N GLY A 270 0.20 8.39 7.67
CA GLY A 270 -0.04 8.80 9.04
C GLY A 270 -0.23 7.66 10.03
N LEU A 271 -0.28 8.02 11.30
CA LEU A 271 -0.48 7.10 12.42
C LEU A 271 -1.97 6.80 12.58
N HIS A 272 -2.37 5.56 12.36
CA HIS A 272 -3.78 5.17 12.41
C HIS A 272 -3.97 3.69 12.76
N PRO A 273 -5.10 3.29 13.39
CA PRO A 273 -5.47 1.89 13.48
C PRO A 273 -5.67 1.31 12.08
N GLN A 274 -5.72 -0.01 11.98
CA GLN A 274 -5.90 -0.71 10.72
C GLN A 274 -6.95 -0.05 9.81
N LEU A 275 -6.51 0.41 8.64
CA LEU A 275 -7.34 0.96 7.57
C LEU A 275 -7.27 0.08 6.31
N THR A 276 -8.24 0.28 5.42
CA THR A 276 -8.29 -0.42 4.13
C THR A 276 -8.54 0.58 3.02
N ASP A 277 -7.76 0.48 1.95
CA ASP A 277 -8.04 1.18 0.70
C ASP A 277 -7.85 0.26 -0.51
N THR A 278 -8.55 0.57 -1.59
CA THR A 278 -8.64 -0.26 -2.80
C THR A 278 -8.54 0.59 -4.05
N ILE A 279 -7.70 0.18 -4.98
CA ILE A 279 -7.64 0.77 -6.31
C ILE A 279 -8.15 -0.22 -7.37
N ASP A 280 -9.07 0.23 -8.21
CA ASP A 280 -9.47 -0.40 -9.46
C ASP A 280 -8.63 0.23 -10.57
N LEU A 281 -7.78 -0.60 -11.20
CA LEU A 281 -6.82 -0.12 -12.19
C LEU A 281 -7.50 0.38 -13.47
N ASP A 282 -8.63 -0.21 -13.87
CA ASP A 282 -9.40 0.23 -15.04
C ASP A 282 -9.96 1.63 -14.82
N ALA A 283 -10.50 1.88 -13.63
CA ALA A 283 -11.07 3.18 -13.27
C ALA A 283 -10.00 4.28 -13.19
N GLN A 284 -8.76 3.93 -12.84
CA GLN A 284 -7.65 4.87 -12.66
C GLN A 284 -6.63 4.84 -13.80
N ALA A 285 -6.84 4.03 -14.85
CA ALA A 285 -5.87 3.85 -15.95
C ALA A 285 -5.42 5.16 -16.59
N GLY A 286 -6.36 6.11 -16.76
CA GLY A 286 -6.06 7.44 -17.34
C GLY A 286 -5.14 8.28 -16.44
N TYR A 287 -5.33 8.26 -15.12
CA TYR A 287 -4.49 8.98 -14.16
C TYR A 287 -3.11 8.31 -14.02
N LEU A 288 -3.07 7.00 -13.92
CA LEU A 288 -1.86 6.21 -13.79
C LEU A 288 -1.04 6.17 -15.10
N GLY A 289 -1.65 6.55 -16.23
CA GLY A 289 -1.02 6.50 -17.55
C GLY A 289 -0.74 5.08 -18.03
N ILE A 290 -1.59 4.12 -17.65
CA ILE A 290 -1.43 2.70 -17.98
C ILE A 290 -2.35 2.28 -19.12
N THR A 291 -1.91 1.29 -19.91
CA THR A 291 -2.64 0.71 -21.06
C THR A 291 -2.53 -0.81 -21.04
N ILE A 292 -3.61 -1.49 -21.40
CA ILE A 292 -3.67 -2.95 -21.42
C ILE A 292 -2.53 -3.54 -22.27
N GLY A 293 -1.90 -4.58 -21.76
CA GLY A 293 -0.83 -5.34 -22.40
C GLY A 293 0.57 -4.75 -22.22
N GLN A 294 0.74 -3.71 -21.37
CA GLN A 294 2.04 -3.13 -21.06
C GLN A 294 2.45 -3.45 -19.61
N ASN A 295 3.76 -3.46 -19.37
CA ASN A 295 4.34 -3.64 -18.05
C ASN A 295 4.50 -2.31 -17.34
N TYR A 296 4.22 -2.30 -16.04
CA TYR A 296 4.33 -1.13 -15.19
C TYR A 296 4.95 -1.46 -13.85
N ALA A 297 5.75 -0.54 -13.34
CA ALA A 297 6.27 -0.62 -11.98
C ALA A 297 5.11 -0.47 -10.97
N MET A 298 5.21 -1.22 -9.89
CA MET A 298 4.41 -1.14 -8.68
C MET A 298 5.35 -1.04 -7.49
N ASP A 299 5.25 0.04 -6.75
CA ASP A 299 6.12 0.36 -5.64
C ASP A 299 5.27 0.54 -4.38
N ILE A 300 5.56 -0.23 -3.32
CA ILE A 300 4.82 -0.21 -2.05
C ILE A 300 5.76 0.24 -0.95
N PHE A 301 5.31 1.21 -0.16
CA PHE A 301 6.03 1.76 0.97
C PHE A 301 5.14 1.74 2.20
N HIS A 302 5.63 1.14 3.28
CA HIS A 302 4.92 1.03 4.54
C HIS A 302 5.87 1.40 5.68
N ALA A 303 5.33 1.95 6.76
CA ALA A 303 6.08 2.21 7.98
C ALA A 303 5.26 1.80 9.20
N GLU A 304 5.85 0.94 10.03
CA GLU A 304 5.38 0.60 11.37
C GLU A 304 6.10 1.49 12.36
N ARG A 305 5.36 2.35 13.09
CA ARG A 305 5.95 3.40 13.91
C ARG A 305 5.58 3.38 15.37
N HIS A 306 4.55 2.59 15.75
CA HIS A 306 4.02 2.54 17.10
C HIS A 306 3.99 1.12 17.68
N THR A 307 4.13 1.02 19.00
CA THR A 307 4.18 -0.25 19.75
C THR A 307 2.79 -0.84 20.04
N THR A 308 1.81 -0.72 19.14
CA THR A 308 0.45 -1.17 19.41
C THR A 308 0.01 -2.39 18.60
N GLU A 309 0.04 -2.36 17.33
CA GLU A 309 -0.39 -3.44 16.42
C GLU A 309 0.59 -3.47 15.26
N SER A 310 0.55 -4.46 14.41
CA SER A 310 1.20 -4.47 13.11
C SER A 310 0.45 -5.40 12.20
N ASN A 311 -0.36 -4.85 11.33
CA ASN A 311 -1.18 -5.56 10.38
C ASN A 311 -0.74 -5.24 8.95
N PHE A 312 -0.49 -6.27 8.17
CA PHE A 312 -0.08 -6.13 6.77
C PHE A 312 -0.83 -7.14 5.92
N ARG A 313 -1.73 -6.66 5.06
CA ARG A 313 -2.50 -7.50 4.17
C ARG A 313 -2.59 -6.90 2.78
N ILE A 314 -2.34 -7.73 1.78
CA ILE A 314 -2.54 -7.46 0.36
C ILE A 314 -3.59 -8.44 -0.16
N ASP A 315 -4.59 -7.93 -0.87
CA ASP A 315 -5.51 -8.72 -1.70
C ASP A 315 -5.46 -8.17 -3.13
N THR A 316 -5.25 -9.02 -4.12
CA THR A 316 -5.11 -8.55 -5.51
C THR A 316 -5.55 -9.57 -6.53
N SER A 317 -6.02 -9.08 -7.68
CA SER A 317 -6.21 -9.89 -8.88
C SER A 317 -5.06 -9.81 -9.89
N ILE A 318 -3.97 -9.11 -9.56
CA ILE A 318 -2.73 -9.12 -10.35
C ILE A 318 -2.10 -10.50 -10.22
N GLN A 319 -1.94 -11.19 -11.37
CA GLN A 319 -1.54 -12.61 -11.37
C GLN A 319 -0.04 -12.84 -11.44
N CYS A 320 0.71 -11.84 -11.89
CA CYS A 320 2.12 -11.99 -12.19
C CYS A 320 2.90 -10.76 -11.72
N PHE A 321 3.82 -11.00 -10.80
CA PHE A 321 4.80 -10.01 -10.38
C PHE A 321 6.17 -10.41 -10.90
N VAL A 322 6.92 -9.43 -11.38
CA VAL A 322 8.29 -9.61 -11.88
C VAL A 322 9.21 -8.77 -11.04
N ILE A 323 10.28 -9.36 -10.54
CA ILE A 323 11.32 -8.61 -9.83
C ILE A 323 12.05 -7.74 -10.84
N PRO A 324 12.10 -6.40 -10.65
CA PRO A 324 12.86 -5.52 -11.53
C PRO A 324 14.32 -5.94 -11.58
N GLY A 325 14.87 -6.03 -12.80
CA GLY A 325 16.25 -6.50 -13.04
C GLY A 325 17.32 -5.44 -12.73
#